data_fd3bbfc1fc9da083f76d3a892cb2bb9d
#
_entry.id   fd3bbfc1fc9da083f76d3a892cb2bb9d
#
_cell.length_a   1.000
_cell.length_b   1.000
_cell.length_c   1.000
_cell.angle_alpha   90.00
_cell.angle_beta   90.00
_cell.angle_gamma   90.00
#
_symmetry.space_group_name_H-M   'P 1'
#
loop_
_entity.id
_entity.type
_entity.pdbx_description
1 polymer ?
#
loop_
_entity_poly.entity_id
_entity_poly.type
_entity_poly.pdbx_seq_one_letter_code
_entity_poly.pdbx_strand_id
1 'polypeptide(L)'
;NIIIPAFHAQGSKRLEVYDTESDLAIADFEQNRMILSPLTRDKKVLETFPTFSADGKHIYYCSAPQTTLPDSICQLRYSLCRIGFDQENGSWGKQADTLWNAREQQGSVCFPKASPDGKYLLFTIADYGTFPIWHRETDLYILNLSTETIHECSVANSDRSDTYHSWWSNSHWFVFASKRGDGQYGKPYFTYIDKEGKIYKPFVLPQQDPAHYFHTFKSYNIPELSKSPLPFDAVDIKEIYLNSPAEPFK
;
A
#
# COMPACT_ATOMS: atom_id res chain seq x y z
N ASN A 1 3.82 7.79 -8.25
CA ASN A 1 4.51 6.57 -8.66
C ASN A 1 4.29 6.34 -10.17
N ILE A 2 5.36 6.13 -10.91
CA ILE A 2 5.32 5.81 -12.35
C ILE A 2 5.56 4.30 -12.45
N ILE A 3 4.57 3.57 -12.97
CA ILE A 3 4.57 2.10 -13.01
C ILE A 3 4.21 1.64 -14.41
N ILE A 4 4.93 0.64 -14.92
CA ILE A 4 4.55 -0.14 -16.09
C ILE A 4 4.16 -1.55 -15.60
N PRO A 5 2.87 -1.82 -15.41
CA PRO A 5 2.42 -3.09 -14.87
C PRO A 5 2.37 -4.17 -15.96
N ALA A 6 2.56 -5.41 -15.54
CA ALA A 6 2.32 -6.58 -16.36
C ALA A 6 1.57 -7.66 -15.56
N PHE A 7 0.93 -8.57 -16.28
CA PHE A 7 0.09 -9.63 -15.70
C PHE A 7 0.62 -10.99 -16.13
N HIS A 8 0.69 -11.92 -15.21
CA HIS A 8 1.09 -13.29 -15.46
C HIS A 8 0.22 -14.27 -14.67
N ALA A 9 -0.29 -15.30 -15.32
CA ALA A 9 -1.02 -16.37 -14.66
C ALA A 9 -0.04 -17.49 -14.28
N GLN A 10 0.17 -17.69 -12.99
CA GLN A 10 1.00 -18.76 -12.46
C GLN A 10 0.19 -20.03 -12.23
N GLY A 11 0.16 -20.90 -13.21
CA GLY A 11 -0.68 -22.10 -13.20
C GLY A 11 -2.17 -21.79 -13.21
N SER A 12 -3.01 -22.68 -12.70
CA SER A 12 -4.47 -22.52 -12.64
C SER A 12 -4.97 -21.79 -11.38
N LYS A 13 -4.08 -21.30 -10.50
CA LYS A 13 -4.46 -20.95 -9.13
C LYS A 13 -4.22 -19.48 -8.74
N ARG A 14 -3.39 -18.74 -9.48
CA ARG A 14 -2.98 -17.40 -9.06
C ARG A 14 -2.75 -16.50 -10.26
N LEU A 15 -3.25 -15.27 -10.16
CA LEU A 15 -2.91 -14.17 -11.06
C LEU A 15 -1.81 -13.35 -10.39
N GLU A 16 -0.66 -13.24 -11.05
CA GLU A 16 0.43 -12.36 -10.61
C GLU A 16 0.37 -11.04 -11.37
N VAL A 17 0.49 -9.95 -10.62
CA VAL A 17 0.63 -8.59 -11.14
C VAL A 17 1.97 -8.06 -10.67
N TYR A 18 2.75 -7.49 -11.56
CA TYR A 18 4.09 -6.98 -11.24
C TYR A 18 4.43 -5.74 -12.05
N ASP A 19 5.35 -4.96 -11.52
CA ASP A 19 5.92 -3.82 -12.22
C ASP A 19 7.07 -4.27 -13.11
N THR A 20 7.12 -3.80 -14.35
CA THR A 20 8.25 -4.01 -15.23
C THR A 20 9.27 -2.87 -15.13
N GLU A 21 8.77 -1.67 -14.86
CA GLU A 21 9.55 -0.48 -14.53
C GLU A 21 8.75 0.38 -13.57
N SER A 22 9.38 0.95 -12.57
CA SER A 22 8.73 1.87 -11.63
C SER A 22 9.72 2.78 -10.95
N ASP A 23 9.42 4.08 -10.96
CA ASP A 23 10.19 5.15 -10.32
C ASP A 23 9.29 5.98 -9.41
N LEU A 24 9.88 6.66 -8.41
CA LEU A 24 9.17 7.61 -7.58
C LEU A 24 9.23 9.01 -8.18
N ALA A 25 8.07 9.68 -8.15
CA ALA A 25 7.95 11.08 -8.54
C ALA A 25 6.95 11.80 -7.63
N ILE A 26 7.16 13.06 -7.42
CA ILE A 26 6.21 13.95 -6.74
C ILE A 26 5.61 14.91 -7.77
N ALA A 27 4.29 14.95 -7.83
CA ALA A 27 3.56 15.94 -8.59
C ALA A 27 3.30 17.16 -7.70
N ASP A 28 3.92 18.28 -8.04
CA ASP A 28 3.69 19.57 -7.42
C ASP A 28 2.61 20.30 -8.25
N PHE A 29 1.38 20.26 -7.78
CA PHE A 29 0.24 20.85 -8.50
C PHE A 29 0.24 22.38 -8.44
N GLU A 30 0.83 22.99 -7.42
CA GLU A 30 0.90 24.45 -7.30
C GLU A 30 1.87 25.03 -8.34
N GLN A 31 2.98 24.36 -8.57
CA GLN A 31 3.99 24.79 -9.55
C GLN A 31 3.88 24.07 -10.89
N ASN A 32 2.91 23.17 -11.04
CA ASN A 32 2.70 22.34 -12.23
C ASN A 32 3.98 21.66 -12.73
N ARG A 33 4.70 20.98 -11.83
CA ARG A 33 5.97 20.30 -12.15
C ARG A 33 6.06 18.91 -11.53
N MET A 34 6.87 18.06 -12.18
CA MET A 34 7.25 16.74 -11.64
C MET A 34 8.64 16.83 -11.02
N ILE A 35 8.77 16.34 -9.77
CA ILE A 35 10.02 16.31 -9.02
C ILE A 35 10.46 14.85 -8.92
N LEU A 36 11.50 14.49 -9.69
CA LEU A 36 12.03 13.13 -9.73
C LEU A 36 13.18 12.99 -8.72
N SER A 37 13.23 11.84 -8.06
CA SER A 37 14.34 11.53 -7.15
C SER A 37 15.56 11.04 -7.96
N PRO A 38 16.75 11.56 -7.71
CA PRO A 38 17.97 11.05 -8.33
C PRO A 38 18.36 9.66 -7.82
N LEU A 39 17.90 9.27 -6.62
CA LEU A 39 18.22 7.98 -5.99
C LEU A 39 17.29 6.85 -6.45
N THR A 40 16.11 7.19 -6.99
CA THR A 40 15.08 6.22 -7.40
C THR A 40 14.91 6.20 -8.91
N ARG A 41 16.00 6.36 -9.66
CA ARG A 41 16.03 6.33 -11.14
C ARG A 41 16.97 5.27 -11.70
N ASP A 42 17.38 4.32 -10.86
CA ASP A 42 18.19 3.20 -11.34
C ASP A 42 17.28 2.17 -12.02
N LYS A 43 17.45 1.99 -13.32
CA LYS A 43 16.70 0.99 -14.12
C LYS A 43 16.84 -0.46 -13.64
N LYS A 44 17.74 -0.72 -12.70
CA LYS A 44 17.93 -2.05 -12.08
C LYS A 44 17.17 -2.22 -10.79
N VAL A 45 16.43 -1.20 -10.39
CA VAL A 45 15.68 -1.17 -9.13
C VAL A 45 14.24 -0.77 -9.45
N LEU A 46 13.30 -1.38 -8.76
CA LEU A 46 11.88 -1.06 -8.81
C LEU A 46 11.50 -0.34 -7.52
N GLU A 47 10.86 0.81 -7.62
CA GLU A 47 10.32 1.57 -6.48
C GLU A 47 8.82 1.78 -6.64
N THR A 48 8.07 1.38 -5.62
CA THR A 48 6.61 1.41 -5.68
C THR A 48 5.96 1.78 -4.34
N PHE A 49 4.66 2.02 -4.34
CA PHE A 49 3.84 2.30 -3.17
C PHE A 49 4.34 3.44 -2.27
N PRO A 50 4.62 4.63 -2.80
CA PRO A 50 5.05 5.75 -1.97
C PRO A 50 3.91 6.24 -1.07
N THR A 51 4.28 6.64 0.16
CA THR A 51 3.41 7.36 1.07
C THR A 51 4.23 8.41 1.85
N PHE A 52 3.65 9.59 2.09
CA PHE A 52 4.28 10.59 2.94
C PHE A 52 4.17 10.20 4.41
N SER A 53 5.17 10.61 5.20
CA SER A 53 5.03 10.69 6.65
C SER A 53 3.97 11.73 7.01
N ALA A 54 3.41 11.66 8.22
CA ALA A 54 2.37 12.58 8.68
C ALA A 54 2.83 14.05 8.69
N ASP A 55 4.12 14.29 8.92
CA ASP A 55 4.73 15.64 8.91
C ASP A 55 5.25 16.06 7.51
N GLY A 56 5.11 15.18 6.51
CA GLY A 56 5.54 15.41 5.14
C GLY A 56 7.05 15.45 4.90
N LYS A 57 7.87 15.16 5.91
CA LYS A 57 9.34 15.26 5.83
C LYS A 57 10.01 14.00 5.29
N HIS A 58 9.27 12.91 5.19
CA HIS A 58 9.76 11.63 4.68
C HIS A 58 8.76 11.02 3.71
N ILE A 59 9.29 10.18 2.83
CA ILE A 59 8.51 9.30 1.98
C ILE A 59 8.92 7.86 2.31
N TYR A 60 7.93 7.05 2.68
CA TYR A 60 8.09 5.59 2.80
C TYR A 60 7.71 4.96 1.47
N TYR A 61 8.44 3.95 1.05
CA TYR A 61 8.21 3.27 -0.22
C TYR A 61 8.76 1.85 -0.19
N CYS A 62 8.38 1.06 -1.16
CA CYS A 62 8.90 -0.29 -1.36
C CYS A 62 9.92 -0.30 -2.48
N SER A 63 11.06 -0.99 -2.28
CA SER A 63 12.13 -1.08 -3.27
C SER A 63 12.64 -2.51 -3.43
N ALA A 64 12.83 -2.94 -4.67
CA ALA A 64 13.37 -4.25 -5.01
C ALA A 64 14.36 -4.17 -6.17
N PRO A 65 15.40 -5.02 -6.22
CA PRO A 65 16.19 -5.17 -7.42
C PRO A 65 15.33 -5.81 -8.52
N GLN A 66 15.49 -5.31 -9.75
CA GLN A 66 14.83 -5.88 -10.90
C GLN A 66 15.25 -7.35 -11.10
N THR A 67 14.31 -8.19 -11.45
CA THR A 67 14.52 -9.62 -11.73
C THR A 67 14.03 -9.95 -13.14
N THR A 68 14.34 -11.14 -13.64
CA THR A 68 13.81 -11.63 -14.92
C THR A 68 12.34 -12.04 -14.75
N LEU A 69 11.44 -11.15 -15.11
CA LEU A 69 10.00 -11.38 -15.04
C LEU A 69 9.44 -11.89 -16.37
N PRO A 70 8.43 -12.77 -16.36
CA PRO A 70 7.74 -13.33 -15.19
C PRO A 70 8.46 -14.53 -14.53
N ASP A 71 9.50 -15.10 -15.12
CA ASP A 71 10.08 -16.40 -14.75
C ASP A 71 10.61 -16.43 -13.31
N SER A 72 11.12 -15.29 -12.81
CA SER A 72 11.68 -15.17 -11.46
C SER A 72 10.76 -14.43 -10.48
N ILE A 73 9.46 -14.37 -10.72
CA ILE A 73 8.53 -13.59 -9.87
C ILE A 73 8.55 -14.03 -8.41
N CYS A 74 8.72 -15.32 -8.14
CA CYS A 74 8.84 -15.85 -6.78
C CYS A 74 10.11 -15.40 -6.03
N GLN A 75 11.06 -14.77 -6.74
CA GLN A 75 12.28 -14.19 -6.16
C GLN A 75 12.15 -12.67 -5.93
N LEU A 76 11.13 -12.05 -6.51
CA LEU A 76 10.89 -10.62 -6.35
C LEU A 76 10.43 -10.32 -4.93
N ARG A 77 11.24 -9.58 -4.17
CA ARG A 77 10.94 -9.18 -2.80
C ARG A 77 11.28 -7.72 -2.59
N TYR A 78 10.31 -6.97 -2.14
CA TYR A 78 10.43 -5.55 -1.86
C TYR A 78 10.82 -5.30 -0.41
N SER A 79 11.85 -4.51 -0.23
CA SER A 79 12.25 -3.94 1.07
C SER A 79 11.42 -2.70 1.37
N LEU A 80 11.18 -2.40 2.65
CA LEU A 80 10.61 -1.14 3.09
C LEU A 80 11.71 -0.10 3.26
N CYS A 81 11.59 1.01 2.58
CA CYS A 81 12.56 2.09 2.60
C CYS A 81 11.94 3.42 3.04
N ARG A 82 12.78 4.33 3.53
CA ARG A 82 12.46 5.71 3.89
C ARG A 82 13.46 6.66 3.27
N ILE A 83 12.99 7.76 2.69
CA ILE A 83 13.84 8.84 2.20
C ILE A 83 13.30 10.19 2.68
N GLY A 84 14.19 11.11 3.02
CA GLY A 84 13.80 12.47 3.38
C GLY A 84 13.25 13.26 2.20
N PHE A 85 12.35 14.19 2.48
CA PHE A 85 11.82 15.14 1.51
C PHE A 85 11.61 16.51 2.16
N ASP A 86 12.13 17.54 1.52
CA ASP A 86 11.93 18.93 1.88
C ASP A 86 10.82 19.51 1.00
N GLN A 87 9.65 19.75 1.58
CA GLN A 87 8.48 20.26 0.87
C GLN A 87 8.65 21.73 0.44
N GLU A 88 9.39 22.55 1.22
CA GLU A 88 9.57 23.96 0.91
C GLU A 88 10.43 24.15 -0.34
N ASN A 89 11.48 23.36 -0.47
CA ASN A 89 12.40 23.43 -1.60
C ASN A 89 12.11 22.42 -2.71
N GLY A 90 11.18 21.49 -2.49
CA GLY A 90 10.86 20.41 -3.41
C GLY A 90 12.07 19.51 -3.63
N SER A 91 12.86 19.19 -2.58
CA SER A 91 14.09 18.46 -2.74
C SER A 91 14.10 17.14 -1.97
N TRP A 92 14.65 16.10 -2.60
CA TRP A 92 14.82 14.78 -2.02
C TRP A 92 16.05 14.70 -1.12
N GLY A 93 15.96 13.85 -0.10
CA GLY A 93 17.10 13.48 0.73
C GLY A 93 18.22 12.83 -0.10
N LYS A 94 19.43 12.89 0.41
CA LYS A 94 20.63 12.36 -0.27
C LYS A 94 20.84 10.87 -0.05
N GLN A 95 20.15 10.28 0.90
CA GLN A 95 20.27 8.87 1.28
C GLN A 95 18.91 8.32 1.66
N ALA A 96 18.69 7.06 1.33
CA ALA A 96 17.53 6.29 1.78
C ALA A 96 17.94 5.31 2.88
N ASP A 97 17.08 5.15 3.88
CA ASP A 97 17.20 4.15 4.93
C ASP A 97 16.37 2.92 4.58
N THR A 98 16.88 1.74 4.89
CA THR A 98 16.13 0.49 4.78
C THR A 98 15.59 0.12 6.17
N LEU A 99 14.25 0.14 6.31
CA LEU A 99 13.55 -0.18 7.56
C LEU A 99 13.22 -1.68 7.70
N TRP A 100 13.01 -2.35 6.57
CA TRP A 100 12.87 -3.80 6.46
C TRP A 100 13.66 -4.28 5.26
N ASN A 101 14.65 -5.14 5.50
CA ASN A 101 15.45 -5.73 4.44
C ASN A 101 14.86 -7.08 4.00
N ALA A 102 14.25 -7.12 2.83
CA ALA A 102 13.58 -8.30 2.31
C ALA A 102 14.50 -9.51 2.08
N ARG A 103 15.81 -9.30 1.89
CA ARG A 103 16.78 -10.40 1.73
C ARG A 103 17.14 -11.06 3.05
N GLU A 104 17.19 -10.28 4.12
CA GLU A 104 17.60 -10.76 5.46
C GLU A 104 16.41 -11.34 6.23
N GLN A 105 15.27 -10.66 6.16
CA GLN A 105 14.09 -10.97 6.96
C GLN A 105 13.08 -11.84 6.25
N GLN A 106 13.29 -12.07 4.95
CA GLN A 106 12.39 -12.77 4.03
C GLN A 106 11.01 -12.11 3.93
N GLY A 107 10.33 -12.31 2.80
CA GLY A 107 9.06 -11.68 2.49
C GLY A 107 9.19 -10.39 1.68
N SER A 108 8.08 -9.96 1.10
CA SER A 108 7.94 -8.78 0.25
C SER A 108 6.99 -7.79 0.90
N VAL A 109 7.47 -6.58 1.14
CA VAL A 109 6.66 -5.50 1.74
C VAL A 109 5.83 -4.80 0.67
N CYS A 110 4.55 -4.53 0.99
CA CYS A 110 3.64 -3.80 0.12
C CYS A 110 2.79 -2.80 0.90
N PHE A 111 2.34 -1.75 0.21
CA PHE A 111 1.35 -0.78 0.67
C PHE A 111 1.65 -0.10 2.01
N PRO A 112 2.84 0.47 2.25
CA PRO A 112 3.08 1.23 3.48
C PRO A 112 2.11 2.41 3.59
N LYS A 113 1.53 2.62 4.78
CA LYS A 113 0.62 3.72 5.10
C LYS A 113 0.94 4.29 6.49
N ALA A 114 1.39 5.54 6.54
CA ALA A 114 1.64 6.22 7.80
C ALA A 114 0.34 6.57 8.53
N SER A 115 0.31 6.39 9.85
CA SER A 115 -0.80 6.87 10.66
C SER A 115 -0.82 8.40 10.66
N PRO A 116 -2.01 9.05 10.71
CA PRO A 116 -2.13 10.50 10.72
C PRO A 116 -1.40 11.21 11.87
N ASP A 117 -1.22 10.54 13.00
CA ASP A 117 -0.46 11.08 14.16
C ASP A 117 1.05 10.86 14.07
N GLY A 118 1.53 10.18 13.02
CA GLY A 118 2.93 9.93 12.78
C GLY A 118 3.59 8.91 13.70
N LYS A 119 2.83 8.11 14.44
CA LYS A 119 3.40 7.12 15.38
C LYS A 119 3.67 5.78 14.73
N TYR A 120 2.88 5.40 13.73
CA TYR A 120 2.90 4.08 13.15
C TYR A 120 2.98 4.12 11.63
N LEU A 121 3.60 3.09 11.07
CA LEU A 121 3.51 2.75 9.66
C LEU A 121 2.92 1.35 9.54
N LEU A 122 1.76 1.23 8.91
CA LEU A 122 1.08 -0.02 8.63
C LEU A 122 1.44 -0.47 7.23
N PHE A 123 1.73 -1.76 7.03
CA PHE A 123 2.10 -2.34 5.74
C PHE A 123 1.74 -3.82 5.71
N THR A 124 1.84 -4.44 4.55
CA THR A 124 1.67 -5.89 4.41
C THR A 124 2.98 -6.57 4.05
N ILE A 125 3.12 -7.82 4.46
CA ILE A 125 4.19 -8.71 4.01
C ILE A 125 3.55 -9.95 3.36
N ALA A 126 4.07 -10.33 2.19
CA ALA A 126 3.80 -11.59 1.51
C ALA A 126 5.11 -12.34 1.28
N ASP A 127 5.07 -13.60 0.86
CA ASP A 127 6.29 -14.36 0.57
C ASP A 127 7.11 -13.73 -0.56
N TYR A 128 6.45 -13.14 -1.57
CA TYR A 128 7.07 -12.48 -2.72
C TYR A 128 6.07 -11.56 -3.46
N GLY A 129 6.54 -10.88 -4.48
CA GLY A 129 5.71 -10.14 -5.42
C GLY A 129 5.34 -8.72 -4.99
N THR A 130 4.48 -8.08 -5.79
CA THR A 130 4.13 -6.66 -5.67
C THR A 130 2.69 -6.46 -5.20
N PHE A 131 1.73 -7.21 -5.76
CA PHE A 131 0.29 -7.07 -5.49
C PHE A 131 -0.28 -8.32 -4.83
N PRO A 132 -0.07 -8.51 -3.53
CA PRO A 132 -0.26 -9.79 -2.86
C PRO A 132 -1.72 -10.11 -2.50
N ILE A 133 -2.72 -9.43 -3.06
CA ILE A 133 -4.16 -9.69 -2.77
C ILE A 133 -4.57 -11.14 -3.07
N TRP A 134 -3.85 -11.82 -3.95
CA TRP A 134 -4.07 -13.22 -4.30
C TRP A 134 -3.20 -14.19 -3.50
N HIS A 135 -2.29 -13.67 -2.69
CA HIS A 135 -1.39 -14.44 -1.84
C HIS A 135 -2.09 -14.73 -0.51
N ARG A 136 -2.36 -15.99 -0.24
CA ARG A 136 -3.07 -16.40 0.98
C ARG A 136 -2.33 -15.99 2.25
N GLU A 137 -1.02 -16.03 2.20
CA GLU A 137 -0.06 -15.78 3.27
C GLU A 137 0.22 -14.29 3.52
N THR A 138 -0.57 -13.39 2.92
CA THR A 138 -0.37 -11.95 3.10
C THR A 138 -0.96 -11.47 4.41
N ASP A 139 -0.12 -10.91 5.26
CA ASP A 139 -0.44 -10.44 6.60
C ASP A 139 -0.10 -8.96 6.80
N LEU A 140 -0.83 -8.33 7.72
CA LEU A 140 -0.59 -6.96 8.18
C LEU A 140 0.53 -6.92 9.21
N TYR A 141 1.40 -5.93 9.07
CA TYR A 141 2.48 -5.60 9.99
C TYR A 141 2.46 -4.12 10.33
N ILE A 142 2.94 -3.78 11.53
CA ILE A 142 3.01 -2.42 12.02
C ILE A 142 4.43 -2.09 12.51
N LEU A 143 4.96 -0.97 12.05
CA LEU A 143 6.20 -0.38 12.54
C LEU A 143 5.86 0.77 13.49
N ASN A 144 6.37 0.72 14.72
CA ASN A 144 6.39 1.88 15.61
C ASN A 144 7.54 2.79 15.21
N LEU A 145 7.22 4.00 14.73
CA LEU A 145 8.20 4.93 14.16
C LEU A 145 9.12 5.57 15.20
N SER A 146 8.76 5.54 16.49
CA SER A 146 9.59 6.07 17.57
C SER A 146 10.61 5.08 18.09
N THR A 147 10.27 3.79 18.12
CA THR A 147 11.14 2.71 18.62
C THR A 147 11.81 1.91 17.50
N GLU A 148 11.37 2.11 16.27
CA GLU A 148 11.74 1.36 15.06
C GLU A 148 11.52 -0.16 15.20
N THR A 149 10.54 -0.56 16.03
CA THR A 149 10.16 -1.96 16.22
C THR A 149 9.01 -2.35 15.31
N ILE A 150 9.15 -3.51 14.66
CA ILE A 150 8.13 -4.07 13.75
C ILE A 150 7.47 -5.26 14.44
N HIS A 151 6.15 -5.30 14.36
CA HIS A 151 5.34 -6.39 14.90
C HIS A 151 4.30 -6.84 13.87
N GLU A 152 4.04 -8.13 13.83
CA GLU A 152 2.90 -8.68 13.11
C GLU A 152 1.60 -8.30 13.81
N CYS A 153 0.57 -7.95 13.04
CA CYS A 153 -0.76 -7.66 13.54
C CYS A 153 -1.58 -8.95 13.77
N SER A 154 -1.01 -9.95 14.46
CA SER A 154 -1.54 -11.31 14.55
C SER A 154 -2.98 -11.42 15.07
N VAL A 155 -3.45 -10.47 15.89
CA VAL A 155 -4.87 -10.39 16.32
C VAL A 155 -5.79 -9.97 15.17
N ALA A 156 -5.28 -9.16 14.24
CA ALA A 156 -6.02 -8.69 13.06
C ALA A 156 -5.91 -9.65 11.88
N ASN A 157 -4.83 -10.37 11.75
CA ASN A 157 -4.55 -11.30 10.65
C ASN A 157 -5.41 -12.58 10.74
N SER A 158 -5.54 -13.28 9.62
CA SER A 158 -6.27 -14.54 9.47
C SER A 158 -5.45 -15.57 8.68
N ASP A 159 -6.01 -16.74 8.43
CA ASP A 159 -5.41 -17.75 7.55
C ASP A 159 -5.60 -17.46 6.04
N ARG A 160 -6.00 -16.24 5.70
CA ARG A 160 -6.22 -15.75 4.34
C ARG A 160 -5.59 -14.38 4.16
N SER A 161 -5.53 -13.91 2.91
CA SER A 161 -4.98 -12.60 2.59
C SER A 161 -5.66 -11.47 3.37
N ASP A 162 -4.86 -10.71 4.11
CA ASP A 162 -5.22 -9.51 4.85
C ASP A 162 -4.35 -8.35 4.35
N THR A 163 -4.92 -7.44 3.56
CA THR A 163 -4.15 -6.40 2.85
C THR A 163 -5.01 -5.17 2.51
N TYR A 164 -4.50 -4.25 1.68
CA TYR A 164 -5.22 -3.05 1.24
C TYR A 164 -5.84 -2.27 2.41
N HIS A 165 -4.98 -1.80 3.29
CA HIS A 165 -5.36 -1.10 4.50
C HIS A 165 -5.30 0.42 4.35
N SER A 166 -6.09 1.12 5.14
CA SER A 166 -5.99 2.57 5.32
C SER A 166 -6.38 3.00 6.73
N TRP A 167 -5.79 4.12 7.19
CA TRP A 167 -6.04 4.68 8.50
C TRP A 167 -7.28 5.57 8.53
N TRP A 168 -7.97 5.58 9.66
CA TRP A 168 -8.88 6.66 10.01
C TRP A 168 -8.07 7.87 10.50
N SER A 169 -8.61 9.08 10.25
CA SER A 169 -7.97 10.34 10.61
C SER A 169 -7.67 10.54 12.10
N ASN A 170 -8.26 9.73 12.99
CA ASN A 170 -7.97 9.76 14.43
C ASN A 170 -6.82 8.84 14.85
N SER A 171 -6.19 8.13 13.92
CA SER A 171 -5.07 7.19 14.16
C SER A 171 -5.37 6.01 15.07
N HIS A 172 -6.62 5.81 15.45
CA HIS A 172 -7.05 4.71 16.34
C HIS A 172 -7.80 3.60 15.61
N TRP A 173 -8.21 3.83 14.38
CA TRP A 173 -8.89 2.85 13.57
C TRP A 173 -8.19 2.70 12.24
N PHE A 174 -8.16 1.48 11.73
CA PHE A 174 -7.83 1.22 10.35
C PHE A 174 -8.79 0.19 9.76
N VAL A 175 -8.98 0.28 8.47
CA VAL A 175 -9.77 -0.65 7.66
C VAL A 175 -8.84 -1.39 6.72
N PHE A 176 -9.15 -2.63 6.43
CA PHE A 176 -8.40 -3.45 5.49
C PHE A 176 -9.31 -4.44 4.75
N ALA A 177 -8.89 -4.89 3.57
CA ALA A 177 -9.56 -5.94 2.83
C ALA A 177 -9.04 -7.30 3.30
N SER A 178 -9.96 -8.16 3.74
CA SER A 178 -9.65 -9.52 4.17
C SER A 178 -10.43 -10.54 3.36
N LYS A 179 -9.77 -11.61 2.96
CA LYS A 179 -10.39 -12.77 2.31
C LYS A 179 -10.77 -13.89 3.29
N ARG A 180 -10.77 -13.62 4.59
CA ARG A 180 -11.24 -14.60 5.60
C ARG A 180 -12.67 -15.02 5.33
N GLY A 181 -12.98 -16.26 5.57
CA GLY A 181 -14.28 -16.87 5.28
C GLY A 181 -14.25 -17.69 3.99
N ASP A 182 -14.36 -17.08 2.81
CA ASP A 182 -14.43 -17.80 1.52
C ASP A 182 -13.08 -17.91 0.78
N GLY A 183 -12.10 -17.09 1.14
CA GLY A 183 -10.78 -17.05 0.51
C GLY A 183 -10.74 -16.43 -0.89
N GLN A 184 -11.86 -15.88 -1.37
CA GLN A 184 -12.00 -15.34 -2.73
C GLN A 184 -12.27 -13.85 -2.75
N TYR A 185 -13.28 -13.42 -2.01
CA TYR A 185 -13.76 -12.04 -2.04
C TYR A 185 -13.26 -11.25 -0.85
N GLY A 186 -12.51 -10.17 -1.12
CA GLY A 186 -12.07 -9.22 -0.08
C GLY A 186 -13.26 -8.50 0.52
N LYS A 187 -13.37 -8.52 1.86
CA LYS A 187 -14.41 -7.83 2.63
C LYS A 187 -13.76 -6.79 3.52
N PRO A 188 -14.40 -5.62 3.77
CA PRO A 188 -13.81 -4.57 4.60
C PRO A 188 -13.93 -4.93 6.07
N TYR A 189 -12.79 -5.09 6.73
CA TYR A 189 -12.68 -5.30 8.16
C TYR A 189 -12.10 -4.09 8.85
N PHE A 190 -12.64 -3.76 10.02
CA PHE A 190 -12.18 -2.67 10.86
C PHE A 190 -11.52 -3.23 12.10
N THR A 191 -10.45 -2.60 12.54
CA THR A 191 -9.84 -2.88 13.84
C THR A 191 -9.43 -1.59 14.53
N TYR A 192 -9.32 -1.67 15.86
CA TYR A 192 -8.93 -0.58 16.74
C TYR A 192 -7.52 -0.82 17.25
N ILE A 193 -6.75 0.26 17.35
CA ILE A 193 -5.45 0.32 18.03
C ILE A 193 -5.55 1.35 19.17
N ASP A 194 -5.18 0.97 20.38
CA ASP A 194 -5.19 1.88 21.52
C ASP A 194 -3.94 2.78 21.57
N LYS A 195 -3.88 3.64 22.58
CA LYS A 195 -2.78 4.59 22.75
C LYS A 195 -1.45 3.91 23.08
N GLU A 196 -1.51 2.72 23.62
CA GLU A 196 -0.37 1.86 23.96
C GLU A 196 0.12 1.03 22.77
N GLY A 197 -0.60 1.08 21.63
CA GLY A 197 -0.27 0.35 20.40
C GLY A 197 -0.82 -1.07 20.35
N LYS A 198 -1.72 -1.44 21.27
CA LYS A 198 -2.38 -2.75 21.25
C LYS A 198 -3.48 -2.77 20.21
N ILE A 199 -3.41 -3.77 19.32
CA ILE A 199 -4.39 -4.03 18.26
C ILE A 199 -5.47 -4.97 18.79
N TYR A 200 -6.73 -4.70 18.46
CA TYR A 200 -7.89 -5.47 18.88
C TYR A 200 -8.45 -6.32 17.73
N LYS A 201 -9.31 -7.28 18.09
CA LYS A 201 -9.93 -8.21 17.15
C LYS A 201 -10.76 -7.43 16.11
N PRO A 202 -10.56 -7.70 14.81
CA PRO A 202 -11.29 -7.02 13.75
C PRO A 202 -12.74 -7.51 13.64
N PHE A 203 -13.59 -6.67 13.08
CA PHE A 203 -14.95 -7.00 12.68
C PHE A 203 -15.22 -6.53 11.25
N VAL A 204 -16.06 -7.26 10.52
CA VAL A 204 -16.47 -6.87 9.17
C VAL A 204 -17.39 -5.65 9.24
N LEU A 205 -17.32 -4.77 8.23
CA LEU A 205 -18.24 -3.62 8.13
C LEU A 205 -19.69 -4.11 8.20
N PRO A 206 -20.46 -3.72 9.24
CA PRO A 206 -21.85 -4.14 9.37
C PRO A 206 -22.68 -3.68 8.16
N GLN A 207 -23.55 -4.56 7.69
CA GLN A 207 -24.51 -4.28 6.63
C GLN A 207 -25.92 -4.33 7.20
N GLN A 208 -26.86 -3.65 6.56
CA GLN A 208 -28.27 -3.68 6.93
C GLN A 208 -28.83 -5.10 6.93
N ASP A 209 -28.46 -5.90 5.93
CA ASP A 209 -28.66 -7.34 5.89
C ASP A 209 -27.42 -8.05 6.42
N PRO A 210 -27.47 -8.73 7.58
CA PRO A 210 -26.33 -9.48 8.12
C PRO A 210 -25.82 -10.58 7.19
N ALA A 211 -26.66 -11.09 6.28
CA ALA A 211 -26.30 -12.12 5.32
C ALA A 211 -25.69 -11.56 4.02
N HIS A 212 -25.60 -10.24 3.88
CA HIS A 212 -25.12 -9.55 2.67
C HIS A 212 -23.84 -10.17 2.08
N TYR A 213 -22.83 -10.40 2.92
CA TYR A 213 -21.53 -10.94 2.47
C TYR A 213 -21.58 -12.41 2.04
N PHE A 214 -22.63 -13.16 2.38
CA PHE A 214 -22.83 -14.54 1.92
C PHE A 214 -23.49 -14.61 0.54
N HIS A 215 -24.15 -13.52 0.13
CA HIS A 215 -24.89 -13.44 -1.12
C HIS A 215 -24.26 -12.52 -2.18
N THR A 216 -23.16 -11.86 -1.84
CA THR A 216 -22.47 -10.95 -2.77
C THR A 216 -21.19 -11.58 -3.31
N PHE A 217 -21.00 -11.45 -4.63
CA PHE A 217 -19.75 -11.82 -5.31
C PHE A 217 -18.84 -10.60 -5.57
N LYS A 218 -18.91 -9.61 -4.69
CA LYS A 218 -18.11 -8.39 -4.80
C LYS A 218 -16.87 -8.46 -3.90
N SER A 219 -15.72 -8.04 -4.42
CA SER A 219 -14.55 -7.70 -3.64
C SER A 219 -14.52 -6.21 -3.36
N TYR A 220 -14.23 -5.85 -2.12
CA TYR A 220 -13.98 -4.49 -1.68
C TYR A 220 -12.47 -4.28 -1.64
N ASN A 221 -11.91 -3.75 -2.73
CA ASN A 221 -10.49 -3.49 -2.83
C ASN A 221 -10.19 -2.07 -2.36
N ILE A 222 -9.07 -1.91 -1.65
CA ILE A 222 -8.54 -0.62 -1.18
C ILE A 222 -9.63 0.19 -0.48
N PRO A 223 -10.15 -0.27 0.66
CA PRO A 223 -11.10 0.50 1.42
C PRO A 223 -10.42 1.75 1.98
N GLU A 224 -11.01 2.90 1.76
CA GLU A 224 -10.55 4.19 2.28
C GLU A 224 -11.64 4.87 3.09
N LEU A 225 -11.22 5.68 4.07
CA LEU A 225 -12.10 6.38 4.98
C LEU A 225 -12.06 7.87 4.71
N SER A 226 -13.22 8.48 4.52
CA SER A 226 -13.40 9.92 4.30
C SER A 226 -14.06 10.58 5.50
N LYS A 227 -13.67 11.82 5.81
CA LYS A 227 -14.30 12.64 6.88
C LYS A 227 -15.66 13.17 6.50
N SER A 228 -15.94 13.26 5.20
CA SER A 228 -17.18 13.78 4.64
C SER A 228 -17.55 13.03 3.37
N PRO A 229 -18.79 13.10 2.90
CA PRO A 229 -19.12 12.63 1.56
C PRO A 229 -18.20 13.29 0.51
N LEU A 230 -17.82 12.52 -0.49
CA LEU A 230 -17.03 13.04 -1.61
C LEU A 230 -17.89 14.05 -2.39
N PRO A 231 -17.34 15.19 -2.82
CA PRO A 231 -18.07 16.19 -3.60
C PRO A 231 -18.25 15.81 -5.07
N PHE A 232 -17.87 14.61 -5.45
CA PHE A 232 -17.93 14.06 -6.81
C PHE A 232 -18.25 12.56 -6.75
N ASP A 233 -18.74 12.03 -7.86
CA ASP A 233 -18.99 10.60 -8.03
C ASP A 233 -18.16 9.99 -9.19
N ALA A 234 -18.39 8.71 -9.49
CA ALA A 234 -17.67 8.02 -10.54
C ALA A 234 -18.00 8.54 -11.95
N VAL A 235 -19.17 9.16 -12.12
CA VAL A 235 -19.57 9.76 -13.42
C VAL A 235 -18.80 11.04 -13.65
N ASP A 236 -18.67 11.89 -12.63
CA ASP A 236 -17.89 13.13 -12.69
C ASP A 236 -16.44 12.84 -13.08
N ILE A 237 -15.82 11.83 -12.44
CA ILE A 237 -14.45 11.42 -12.77
C ILE A 237 -14.34 10.95 -14.23
N LYS A 238 -15.30 10.14 -14.68
CA LYS A 238 -15.32 9.64 -16.05
C LYS A 238 -15.45 10.78 -17.06
N GLU A 239 -16.34 11.74 -16.81
CA GLU A 239 -16.53 12.88 -17.70
C GLU A 239 -15.28 13.74 -17.81
N ILE A 240 -14.62 14.03 -16.69
CA ILE A 240 -13.36 14.76 -16.69
C ILE A 240 -12.29 13.99 -17.47
N TYR A 241 -12.14 12.70 -17.20
CA TYR A 241 -11.13 11.86 -17.85
C TYR A 241 -11.29 11.80 -19.38
N LEU A 242 -12.55 11.72 -19.86
CA LEU A 242 -12.82 11.56 -21.29
C LEU A 242 -12.87 12.89 -22.06
N ASN A 243 -13.23 13.99 -21.41
CA ASN A 243 -13.60 15.23 -22.09
C ASN A 243 -12.65 16.40 -21.78
N SER A 244 -11.82 16.29 -20.73
CA SER A 244 -10.86 17.35 -20.42
C SER A 244 -9.57 17.19 -21.19
N PRO A 245 -8.97 18.27 -21.72
CA PRO A 245 -7.66 18.20 -22.32
C PRO A 245 -6.60 17.83 -21.27
N ALA A 246 -5.63 17.00 -21.66
CA ALA A 246 -4.51 16.70 -20.79
C ALA A 246 -3.61 17.94 -20.63
N GLU A 247 -3.34 18.32 -19.40
CA GLU A 247 -2.37 19.37 -19.08
C GLU A 247 -1.03 18.74 -18.70
N PRO A 248 0.04 18.93 -19.50
CA PRO A 248 1.31 18.35 -19.17
C PRO A 248 1.97 19.05 -17.98
N PHE A 249 2.60 18.28 -17.09
CA PHE A 249 3.54 18.82 -16.11
C PHE A 249 4.80 19.32 -16.81
N LYS A 250 5.36 20.41 -16.30
CA LYS A 250 6.61 21.01 -16.76
C LYS A 250 7.84 20.26 -16.26
#